data_acd35cd90dd176da5216dc469b2a3880
#
_entry.id   acd35cd90dd176da5216dc469b2a3880
#
_cell.length_a   1.000
_cell.length_b   1.000
_cell.length_c   1.000
_cell.angle_alpha   90.00
_cell.angle_beta   90.00
_cell.angle_gamma   90.00
#
_symmetry.space_group_name_H-M   'P 1'
#
loop_
_entity.id
_entity.type
_entity.pdbx_description
1 polymer ?
#
loop_
_entity_poly.entity_id
_entity_poly.type
_entity_poly.pdbx_seq_one_letter_code
_entity_poly.pdbx_strand_id
1 'polypeptide(L)'
;MRAFTKATAAMMLMMVVMMTAGCTKPDDPNNPNSGGNGGNGGGSSPTTEGIYLGVIGFNRNLYTKEIKLLNSSSESEFTNFIENLRADNLTGLYYADYQALEKLNSYAEPPKLKNVALVTFTDGLDNYSLNDSETNPESYGSKLAYRVGLHNKIVSEPIYGKSVAAYTIGLKGDDVNDEAEFQDNLNKLASVNSNAFQVSNMNEVKQRFKQIADSLYSTTTTVNVKLDVPPGYDEGTQIRFTFDITASGNPEQSTRYISAIYKRTSNSRVLDRITYRGLSQGLTSIESFDKQNGFYRFPFEDLKDQQGNPISQTSLNRVLLWRKSSNGVWEKETEFIPANSIVTEENRSSALIMLVLDCTTSLGDDFKEMQTAAKEFIHTLASSNH
;
A
#
# COMPACT_ATOMS: atom_id res chain seq x y z
N MET A 1 -7.98 40.08 44.98
CA MET A 1 -9.13 40.89 44.57
C MET A 1 -8.99 41.32 43.14
N ARG A 2 -9.97 41.04 42.35
CA ARG A 2 -10.39 41.38 40.98
C ARG A 2 -10.33 40.19 40.00
N ALA A 3 -11.53 39.65 39.85
CA ALA A 3 -11.90 38.72 38.78
C ALA A 3 -11.98 39.49 37.43
N PHE A 4 -11.58 38.85 36.34
CA PHE A 4 -11.94 39.24 35.00
C PHE A 4 -12.65 38.12 34.29
N THR A 5 -13.86 38.39 33.94
CA THR A 5 -14.85 37.60 33.23
C THR A 5 -14.44 37.37 31.76
N LYS A 6 -14.59 36.15 31.31
CA LYS A 6 -14.49 35.74 29.90
C LYS A 6 -15.76 36.11 29.16
N ALA A 7 -15.62 36.77 28.03
CA ALA A 7 -16.67 36.94 27.05
C ALA A 7 -16.36 36.06 25.84
N THR A 8 -17.21 35.08 25.60
CA THR A 8 -17.25 34.22 24.42
C THR A 8 -18.09 34.90 23.34
N ALA A 9 -17.49 35.20 22.18
CA ALA A 9 -18.23 35.60 20.99
C ALA A 9 -18.29 34.44 20.02
N ALA A 10 -19.46 33.84 19.89
CA ALA A 10 -19.77 32.87 18.83
C ALA A 10 -20.13 33.65 17.56
N MET A 11 -19.36 33.42 16.49
CA MET A 11 -19.68 33.97 15.17
C MET A 11 -20.26 32.87 14.32
N MET A 12 -21.57 32.88 14.12
CA MET A 12 -22.35 31.98 13.29
C MET A 12 -22.24 32.48 11.84
N LEU A 13 -21.55 31.75 10.97
CA LEU A 13 -21.47 32.03 9.54
C LEU A 13 -22.54 31.21 8.80
N MET A 14 -23.59 31.89 8.38
CA MET A 14 -24.69 31.35 7.61
C MET A 14 -24.29 31.32 6.13
N MET A 15 -24.04 30.13 5.55
CA MET A 15 -23.75 29.94 4.12
C MET A 15 -25.07 29.72 3.38
N VAL A 16 -25.45 30.68 2.54
CA VAL A 16 -26.59 30.57 1.63
C VAL A 16 -26.17 29.81 0.40
N VAL A 17 -26.75 28.63 0.18
CA VAL A 17 -26.57 27.84 -1.06
C VAL A 17 -27.58 28.36 -2.07
N MET A 18 -27.12 29.04 -3.13
CA MET A 18 -27.94 29.32 -4.32
C MET A 18 -27.88 28.14 -5.27
N MET A 19 -28.99 27.42 -5.40
CA MET A 19 -29.19 26.45 -6.49
C MET A 19 -29.55 27.23 -7.77
N THR A 20 -28.68 27.22 -8.76
CA THR A 20 -29.02 27.60 -10.13
C THR A 20 -29.44 26.37 -10.91
N ALA A 21 -30.72 26.27 -11.20
CA ALA A 21 -31.26 25.29 -12.12
C ALA A 21 -30.88 25.70 -13.55
N GLY A 22 -29.99 24.95 -14.18
CA GLY A 22 -29.65 25.05 -15.60
C GLY A 22 -30.63 24.22 -16.43
N CYS A 23 -31.44 24.87 -17.26
CA CYS A 23 -32.26 24.23 -18.28
C CYS A 23 -31.36 23.67 -19.39
N THR A 24 -31.38 22.37 -19.60
CA THR A 24 -30.84 21.72 -20.80
C THR A 24 -31.86 21.79 -21.93
N LYS A 25 -31.45 22.34 -23.09
CA LYS A 25 -32.22 22.26 -24.35
C LYS A 25 -32.09 20.85 -24.93
N PRO A 26 -33.12 20.30 -25.58
CA PRO A 26 -33.01 19.03 -26.27
C PRO A 26 -32.18 19.15 -27.53
N ASP A 27 -31.33 18.17 -27.79
CA ASP A 27 -30.47 18.08 -28.97
C ASP A 27 -31.29 17.83 -30.24
N ASP A 28 -30.94 18.56 -31.31
CA ASP A 28 -31.48 18.41 -32.65
C ASP A 28 -30.75 17.24 -33.37
N PRO A 29 -31.44 16.19 -33.83
CA PRO A 29 -30.80 15.00 -34.38
C PRO A 29 -30.28 15.14 -35.81
N ASN A 30 -30.24 16.34 -36.40
CA ASN A 30 -29.93 16.55 -37.84
C ASN A 30 -28.77 17.49 -38.15
N ASN A 31 -27.73 17.61 -37.31
CA ASN A 31 -26.54 18.39 -37.69
C ASN A 31 -25.29 17.50 -37.92
N PRO A 32 -24.86 17.20 -39.16
CA PRO A 32 -23.71 16.35 -39.44
C PRO A 32 -22.41 17.15 -39.59
N ASN A 33 -22.12 18.14 -38.73
CA ASN A 33 -20.83 18.83 -38.82
C ASN A 33 -20.43 19.50 -37.51
N SER A 34 -19.80 18.74 -36.60
CA SER A 34 -18.89 19.35 -35.64
C SER A 34 -17.78 18.33 -35.24
N GLY A 35 -16.80 18.21 -36.16
CA GLY A 35 -15.49 17.71 -35.83
C GLY A 35 -14.77 18.74 -34.95
N GLY A 36 -14.86 18.61 -33.65
CA GLY A 36 -14.16 19.42 -32.65
C GLY A 36 -13.27 18.53 -31.81
N ASN A 37 -12.00 18.49 -32.15
CA ASN A 37 -10.93 17.86 -31.39
C ASN A 37 -10.77 18.62 -30.05
N GLY A 38 -11.23 18.04 -28.96
CA GLY A 38 -11.09 18.56 -27.61
C GLY A 38 -11.10 17.39 -26.65
N GLY A 39 -9.95 16.72 -26.56
CA GLY A 39 -9.74 15.63 -25.60
C GLY A 39 -9.74 16.13 -24.19
N ASN A 40 -10.90 16.24 -23.58
CA ASN A 40 -11.05 16.36 -22.14
C ASN A 40 -11.24 14.93 -21.62
N GLY A 41 -10.16 14.33 -21.10
CA GLY A 41 -10.18 13.00 -20.52
C GLY A 41 -11.01 12.95 -19.24
N GLY A 42 -12.32 12.91 -19.40
CA GLY A 42 -13.24 12.51 -18.34
C GLY A 42 -13.08 11.00 -18.11
N GLY A 43 -12.06 10.59 -17.37
CA GLY A 43 -11.90 9.21 -16.95
C GLY A 43 -13.08 8.82 -16.07
N SER A 44 -13.82 7.81 -16.49
CA SER A 44 -14.80 7.16 -15.60
C SER A 44 -14.12 6.76 -14.30
N SER A 45 -14.78 7.01 -13.15
CA SER A 45 -14.26 6.59 -11.86
C SER A 45 -13.91 5.09 -11.88
N PRO A 46 -12.80 4.69 -11.23
CA PRO A 46 -12.43 3.30 -11.13
C PRO A 46 -13.55 2.46 -10.51
N THR A 47 -13.86 1.31 -11.10
CA THR A 47 -14.93 0.42 -10.64
C THR A 47 -14.42 -0.93 -10.16
N THR A 48 -13.15 -1.23 -10.39
CA THR A 48 -12.53 -2.53 -10.09
C THR A 48 -11.54 -2.38 -8.92
N GLU A 49 -11.61 -3.30 -7.97
CA GLU A 49 -10.61 -3.40 -6.91
C GLU A 49 -9.27 -3.89 -7.47
N GLY A 50 -8.16 -3.43 -6.89
CA GLY A 50 -6.83 -3.88 -7.27
C GLY A 50 -5.75 -2.81 -7.15
N ILE A 51 -4.59 -3.08 -7.71
CA ILE A 51 -3.45 -2.19 -7.68
C ILE A 51 -3.52 -1.21 -8.85
N TYR A 52 -3.53 0.07 -8.54
CA TYR A 52 -3.46 1.18 -9.48
C TYR A 52 -2.05 1.75 -9.46
N LEU A 53 -1.34 1.66 -10.56
CA LEU A 53 0.06 2.05 -10.67
C LEU A 53 0.24 3.17 -11.68
N GLY A 54 1.04 4.17 -11.33
CA GLY A 54 1.63 5.15 -12.23
C GLY A 54 3.15 5.12 -12.14
N VAL A 55 3.84 5.58 -13.18
CA VAL A 55 5.30 5.63 -13.19
C VAL A 55 5.77 7.01 -13.67
N ILE A 56 6.74 7.58 -12.97
CA ILE A 56 7.50 8.76 -13.41
C ILE A 56 8.97 8.36 -13.52
N GLY A 57 9.56 8.50 -14.70
CA GLY A 57 11.00 8.58 -14.86
C GLY A 57 11.43 10.04 -14.85
N PHE A 58 12.50 10.38 -14.16
CA PHE A 58 12.95 11.77 -14.06
C PHE A 58 14.45 11.95 -14.27
N ASN A 59 14.79 13.07 -14.85
CA ASN A 59 16.09 13.73 -14.84
C ASN A 59 15.80 15.24 -14.72
N ARG A 60 16.28 16.11 -15.60
CA ARG A 60 15.77 17.50 -15.72
C ARG A 60 14.34 17.56 -16.29
N ASN A 61 13.88 16.49 -16.96
CA ASN A 61 12.54 16.35 -17.51
C ASN A 61 11.79 15.26 -16.76
N LEU A 62 10.45 15.31 -16.84
CA LEU A 62 9.60 14.23 -16.33
C LEU A 62 9.02 13.44 -17.51
N TYR A 63 9.17 12.13 -17.41
CA TYR A 63 8.53 11.16 -18.30
C TYR A 63 7.46 10.43 -17.50
N THR A 64 6.21 10.56 -17.90
CA THR A 64 5.09 10.05 -17.08
C THR A 64 4.31 8.98 -17.83
N LYS A 65 4.08 7.87 -17.15
CA LYS A 65 3.05 6.89 -17.48
C LYS A 65 1.91 7.05 -16.48
N GLU A 66 0.72 7.40 -17.00
CA GLU A 66 -0.45 7.70 -16.18
C GLU A 66 -0.91 6.48 -15.36
N ILE A 67 -1.58 6.77 -14.23
CA ILE A 67 -2.08 5.74 -13.32
C ILE A 67 -3.15 4.90 -14.02
N LYS A 68 -3.00 3.57 -13.94
CA LYS A 68 -3.94 2.58 -14.46
C LYS A 68 -4.04 1.38 -13.51
N LEU A 69 -5.17 0.68 -13.57
CA LEU A 69 -5.29 -0.63 -12.93
C LEU A 69 -4.23 -1.58 -13.51
N LEU A 70 -3.43 -2.18 -12.63
CA LEU A 70 -2.38 -3.11 -13.00
C LEU A 70 -3.01 -4.50 -13.29
N ASN A 71 -2.83 -4.95 -14.52
CA ASN A 71 -3.23 -6.27 -15.02
C ASN A 71 -2.26 -6.69 -16.12
N SER A 72 -2.41 -7.89 -16.67
CA SER A 72 -1.48 -8.42 -17.70
C SER A 72 -1.28 -7.49 -18.92
N SER A 73 -2.31 -6.75 -19.32
CA SER A 73 -2.22 -5.81 -20.44
C SER A 73 -1.45 -4.55 -20.07
N SER A 74 -1.81 -3.93 -18.93
CA SER A 74 -1.15 -2.70 -18.47
C SER A 74 0.27 -2.95 -17.95
N GLU A 75 0.57 -4.15 -17.43
CA GLU A 75 1.93 -4.56 -17.07
C GLU A 75 2.89 -4.40 -18.26
N SER A 76 2.49 -4.92 -19.43
CA SER A 76 3.27 -4.77 -20.66
C SER A 76 3.45 -3.30 -21.08
N GLU A 77 2.44 -2.46 -20.87
CA GLU A 77 2.57 -1.02 -21.14
C GLU A 77 3.58 -0.33 -20.20
N PHE A 78 3.57 -0.67 -18.91
CA PHE A 78 4.51 -0.11 -17.93
C PHE A 78 5.95 -0.60 -18.17
N THR A 79 6.14 -1.89 -18.42
CA THR A 79 7.47 -2.45 -18.69
C THR A 79 8.07 -1.86 -19.98
N ASN A 80 7.28 -1.70 -21.04
CA ASN A 80 7.70 -1.03 -22.26
C ASN A 80 8.04 0.45 -22.02
N PHE A 81 7.26 1.15 -21.17
CA PHE A 81 7.56 2.53 -20.81
C PHE A 81 8.93 2.62 -20.12
N ILE A 82 9.20 1.76 -19.12
CA ILE A 82 10.48 1.74 -18.41
C ILE A 82 11.65 1.42 -19.36
N GLU A 83 11.49 0.48 -20.29
CA GLU A 83 12.53 0.15 -21.29
C GLU A 83 12.88 1.32 -22.22
N ASN A 84 11.91 2.20 -22.46
CA ASN A 84 12.09 3.37 -23.30
C ASN A 84 12.58 4.62 -22.56
N LEU A 85 12.71 4.60 -21.24
CA LEU A 85 13.38 5.67 -20.49
C LEU A 85 14.83 5.83 -20.96
N ARG A 86 15.31 7.06 -20.95
CA ARG A 86 16.67 7.40 -21.37
C ARG A 86 17.34 8.24 -20.29
N ALA A 87 18.60 7.94 -20.05
CA ALA A 87 19.40 8.74 -19.14
C ALA A 87 19.75 10.09 -19.76
N ASP A 88 19.65 11.16 -18.94
CA ASP A 88 20.12 12.51 -19.25
C ASP A 88 20.67 13.18 -17.99
N ASN A 89 21.29 14.33 -18.13
CA ASN A 89 21.92 15.07 -17.04
C ASN A 89 20.88 15.76 -16.14
N LEU A 90 21.32 16.10 -14.94
CA LEU A 90 20.60 16.80 -13.87
C LEU A 90 19.49 15.97 -13.21
N THR A 91 19.27 16.24 -11.92
CA THR A 91 18.40 15.46 -11.05
C THR A 91 17.30 16.35 -10.48
N GLY A 92 16.10 16.26 -11.03
CA GLY A 92 14.90 16.96 -10.58
C GLY A 92 14.08 16.13 -9.59
N LEU A 93 14.71 15.56 -8.56
CA LEU A 93 14.14 14.60 -7.62
C LEU A 93 12.94 15.17 -6.85
N TYR A 94 13.08 16.37 -6.28
CA TYR A 94 12.00 16.95 -5.48
C TYR A 94 10.80 17.31 -6.33
N TYR A 95 11.03 17.77 -7.55
CA TYR A 95 9.97 18.05 -8.50
C TYR A 95 9.24 16.77 -8.94
N ALA A 96 9.98 15.68 -9.14
CA ALA A 96 9.41 14.39 -9.50
C ALA A 96 8.49 13.83 -8.38
N ASP A 97 8.94 13.87 -7.13
CA ASP A 97 8.14 13.45 -5.99
C ASP A 97 6.94 14.37 -5.75
N TYR A 98 7.11 15.69 -5.93
CA TYR A 98 5.99 16.64 -5.89
C TYR A 98 4.91 16.27 -6.92
N GLN A 99 5.29 16.06 -8.16
CA GLN A 99 4.36 15.69 -9.24
C GLN A 99 3.73 14.30 -9.01
N ALA A 100 4.45 13.37 -8.42
CA ALA A 100 3.91 12.07 -8.05
C ALA A 100 2.81 12.20 -6.99
N LEU A 101 2.99 13.02 -5.97
CA LEU A 101 1.98 13.31 -4.94
C LEU A 101 0.75 14.00 -5.54
N GLU A 102 0.93 14.98 -6.45
CA GLU A 102 -0.16 15.64 -7.14
C GLU A 102 -0.97 14.67 -8.01
N LYS A 103 -0.29 13.72 -8.70
CA LYS A 103 -0.98 12.68 -9.49
C LYS A 103 -1.75 11.69 -8.61
N LEU A 104 -1.20 11.28 -7.48
CA LEU A 104 -1.91 10.45 -6.50
C LEU A 104 -3.16 11.17 -5.97
N ASN A 105 -3.04 12.46 -5.65
CA ASN A 105 -4.13 13.26 -5.09
C ASN A 105 -5.22 13.58 -6.13
N SER A 106 -4.85 13.74 -7.40
CA SER A 106 -5.77 14.08 -8.49
C SER A 106 -6.44 12.88 -9.15
N TYR A 107 -5.94 11.66 -8.94
CA TYR A 107 -6.53 10.45 -9.50
C TYR A 107 -7.84 10.14 -8.77
N ALA A 108 -8.86 9.67 -9.48
CA ALA A 108 -10.13 9.31 -8.85
C ALA A 108 -9.96 8.15 -7.86
N GLU A 109 -10.61 8.24 -6.69
CA GLU A 109 -10.47 7.25 -5.63
C GLU A 109 -10.86 5.84 -6.10
N PRO A 110 -9.95 4.85 -6.05
CA PRO A 110 -10.28 3.46 -6.34
C PRO A 110 -11.25 2.85 -5.31
N PRO A 111 -12.08 1.90 -5.71
CA PRO A 111 -13.01 1.25 -4.79
C PRO A 111 -12.23 0.50 -3.69
N LYS A 112 -12.72 0.55 -2.46
CA LYS A 112 -12.10 -0.04 -1.27
C LYS A 112 -10.60 0.30 -1.14
N LEU A 113 -10.23 1.56 -1.41
CA LEU A 113 -8.86 2.02 -1.28
C LEU A 113 -8.37 1.82 0.16
N LYS A 114 -7.29 1.06 0.32
CA LYS A 114 -6.66 0.78 1.62
C LYS A 114 -5.32 1.48 1.75
N ASN A 115 -4.52 1.49 0.70
CA ASN A 115 -3.16 2.02 0.71
C ASN A 115 -2.94 3.05 -0.39
N VAL A 116 -2.17 4.09 -0.05
CA VAL A 116 -1.57 5.04 -0.99
C VAL A 116 -0.07 4.98 -0.79
N ALA A 117 0.69 4.78 -1.85
CA ALA A 117 2.14 4.64 -1.75
C ALA A 117 2.89 5.45 -2.80
N LEU A 118 4.04 5.97 -2.38
CA LEU A 118 5.07 6.59 -3.22
C LEU A 118 6.35 5.76 -3.06
N VAL A 119 6.94 5.31 -4.16
CA VAL A 119 8.18 4.53 -4.15
C VAL A 119 9.19 5.23 -5.04
N THR A 120 10.21 5.82 -4.45
CA THR A 120 11.22 6.62 -5.14
C THR A 120 12.58 5.93 -5.12
N PHE A 121 13.21 5.84 -6.28
CA PHE A 121 14.61 5.42 -6.44
C PHE A 121 15.44 6.60 -6.96
N THR A 122 16.62 6.81 -6.36
CA THR A 122 17.61 7.81 -6.80
C THR A 122 19.03 7.36 -6.50
N ASP A 123 20.00 7.83 -7.28
CA ASP A 123 21.43 7.64 -7.02
C ASP A 123 22.16 8.92 -6.56
N GLY A 124 21.41 10.03 -6.43
CA GLY A 124 22.01 11.32 -6.12
C GLY A 124 21.12 12.29 -5.34
N LEU A 125 21.65 13.48 -5.17
CA LEU A 125 20.96 14.61 -4.57
C LEU A 125 20.30 15.46 -5.66
N ASP A 126 19.18 16.09 -5.30
CA ASP A 126 18.53 17.07 -6.18
C ASP A 126 19.46 18.21 -6.58
N ASN A 127 19.54 18.50 -7.87
CA ASN A 127 20.34 19.61 -8.39
C ASN A 127 19.59 20.47 -9.43
N TYR A 128 18.29 20.19 -9.67
CA TYR A 128 17.52 20.86 -10.71
C TYR A 128 16.18 21.45 -10.24
N SER A 129 15.53 20.94 -9.20
CA SER A 129 14.15 21.32 -8.83
C SER A 129 13.95 22.80 -8.45
N LEU A 130 15.03 23.53 -8.12
CA LEU A 130 14.94 24.98 -7.85
C LEU A 130 15.20 25.86 -9.08
N ASN A 131 15.33 25.28 -10.28
CA ASN A 131 15.85 25.99 -11.44
C ASN A 131 14.87 27.06 -11.95
N ASP A 132 13.59 26.79 -11.90
CA ASP A 132 12.54 27.72 -12.37
C ASP A 132 11.22 27.51 -11.62
N SER A 133 10.20 28.32 -11.97
CA SER A 133 8.89 28.26 -11.33
C SER A 133 8.07 27.01 -11.70
N GLU A 134 8.37 26.35 -12.80
CA GLU A 134 7.69 25.13 -13.22
C GLU A 134 8.14 23.96 -12.34
N THR A 135 9.46 23.87 -12.09
CA THR A 135 10.04 22.81 -11.26
C THR A 135 9.96 23.12 -9.76
N ASN A 136 9.61 24.34 -9.38
CA ASN A 136 9.45 24.81 -8.01
C ASN A 136 8.08 25.52 -7.81
N PRO A 137 6.97 24.80 -7.94
CA PRO A 137 5.62 25.41 -7.95
C PRO A 137 5.23 26.08 -6.62
N GLU A 138 5.78 25.61 -5.50
CA GLU A 138 5.57 26.17 -4.17
C GLU A 138 6.56 27.32 -3.84
N SER A 139 7.43 27.69 -4.79
CA SER A 139 8.41 28.77 -4.65
C SER A 139 9.35 28.63 -3.43
N TYR A 140 9.81 27.41 -3.15
CA TYR A 140 10.75 27.18 -2.06
C TYR A 140 12.07 27.94 -2.27
N GLY A 141 12.56 28.59 -1.23
CA GLY A 141 13.78 29.42 -1.31
C GLY A 141 15.09 28.65 -1.23
N SER A 142 15.08 27.33 -0.95
CA SER A 142 16.27 26.48 -0.88
C SER A 142 15.92 25.00 -1.04
N LYS A 143 16.90 24.15 -1.36
CA LYS A 143 16.75 22.69 -1.41
C LYS A 143 16.23 22.13 -0.08
N LEU A 144 16.77 22.62 1.04
CA LEU A 144 16.29 22.21 2.37
C LEU A 144 14.81 22.56 2.57
N ALA A 145 14.38 23.76 2.19
CA ALA A 145 12.98 24.16 2.31
C ALA A 145 12.08 23.29 1.43
N TYR A 146 12.48 22.98 0.20
CA TYR A 146 11.76 22.11 -0.70
C TYR A 146 11.59 20.69 -0.11
N ARG A 147 12.71 20.10 0.32
CA ARG A 147 12.75 18.78 0.94
C ARG A 147 11.86 18.69 2.19
N VAL A 148 11.92 19.72 3.06
CA VAL A 148 11.04 19.80 4.25
C VAL A 148 9.58 19.98 3.85
N GLY A 149 9.27 20.76 2.83
CA GLY A 149 7.93 20.94 2.29
C GLY A 149 7.35 19.62 1.77
N LEU A 150 8.13 18.87 1.00
CA LEU A 150 7.73 17.52 0.53
C LEU A 150 7.50 16.56 1.69
N HIS A 151 8.39 16.55 2.68
CA HIS A 151 8.19 15.73 3.87
C HIS A 151 6.87 16.03 4.57
N ASN A 152 6.54 17.30 4.73
CA ASN A 152 5.29 17.71 5.33
C ASN A 152 4.08 17.25 4.51
N LYS A 153 4.12 17.37 3.17
CA LYS A 153 3.08 16.83 2.29
C LYS A 153 2.91 15.32 2.50
N ILE A 154 4.00 14.56 2.51
CA ILE A 154 3.99 13.09 2.70
C ILE A 154 3.37 12.69 4.04
N VAL A 155 3.75 13.34 5.14
CA VAL A 155 3.36 12.90 6.50
C VAL A 155 2.09 13.54 7.02
N SER A 156 1.70 14.70 6.50
CA SER A 156 0.60 15.51 7.07
C SER A 156 -0.59 15.67 6.13
N GLU A 157 -0.45 15.35 4.85
CA GLU A 157 -1.52 15.50 3.86
C GLU A 157 -2.03 14.14 3.40
N PRO A 158 -3.06 13.56 4.05
CA PRO A 158 -3.60 12.27 3.66
C PRO A 158 -4.34 12.38 2.32
N ILE A 159 -4.18 11.37 1.46
CA ILE A 159 -4.90 11.22 0.20
C ILE A 159 -6.09 10.27 0.44
N TYR A 160 -7.31 10.74 0.19
CA TYR A 160 -8.56 10.00 0.50
C TYR A 160 -8.63 9.53 1.97
N GLY A 161 -8.10 10.32 2.90
CA GLY A 161 -8.04 9.96 4.32
C GLY A 161 -7.04 8.85 4.65
N LYS A 162 -6.18 8.46 3.71
CA LYS A 162 -5.10 7.48 3.90
C LYS A 162 -3.75 8.19 4.00
N SER A 163 -2.96 7.84 4.99
CA SER A 163 -1.56 8.29 5.06
C SER A 163 -0.77 7.73 3.87
N VAL A 164 0.10 8.55 3.29
CA VAL A 164 0.97 8.13 2.20
C VAL A 164 2.13 7.30 2.76
N ALA A 165 2.23 6.04 2.32
CA ALA A 165 3.39 5.19 2.61
C ALA A 165 4.50 5.50 1.59
N ALA A 166 5.39 6.43 1.94
CA ALA A 166 6.51 6.79 1.07
C ALA A 166 7.76 5.96 1.42
N TYR A 167 8.32 5.32 0.40
CA TYR A 167 9.55 4.53 0.44
C TYR A 167 10.60 5.19 -0.45
N THR A 168 11.83 5.31 0.05
CA THR A 168 12.96 5.80 -0.73
C THR A 168 14.08 4.77 -0.76
N ILE A 169 14.59 4.50 -1.95
CA ILE A 169 15.75 3.64 -2.18
C ILE A 169 16.85 4.51 -2.78
N GLY A 170 17.95 4.68 -2.07
CA GLY A 170 19.09 5.47 -2.51
C GLY A 170 20.32 4.59 -2.77
N LEU A 171 20.73 4.50 -4.04
CA LEU A 171 22.02 3.94 -4.43
C LEU A 171 23.04 5.09 -4.47
N LYS A 172 23.99 5.12 -3.52
CA LYS A 172 24.93 6.21 -3.47
C LYS A 172 25.83 6.26 -4.70
N GLY A 173 25.67 7.28 -5.53
CA GLY A 173 26.52 7.54 -6.68
C GLY A 173 27.91 8.10 -6.28
N ASP A 174 28.87 8.05 -7.22
CA ASP A 174 30.24 8.52 -7.00
C ASP A 174 30.35 10.04 -6.77
N ASP A 175 29.36 10.81 -7.20
CA ASP A 175 29.26 12.26 -7.06
C ASP A 175 28.67 12.71 -5.71
N VAL A 176 28.17 11.77 -4.89
CA VAL A 176 27.67 12.06 -3.54
C VAL A 176 28.83 12.14 -2.55
N ASN A 177 29.27 13.37 -2.27
CA ASN A 177 30.38 13.63 -1.37
C ASN A 177 29.99 13.67 0.12
N ASP A 178 28.70 13.89 0.44
CA ASP A 178 28.18 13.95 1.80
C ASP A 178 27.15 12.85 2.03
N GLU A 179 27.60 11.76 2.65
CA GLU A 179 26.74 10.61 2.97
C GLU A 179 25.65 10.95 3.98
N ALA A 180 25.92 11.86 4.92
CA ALA A 180 24.95 12.27 5.92
C ALA A 180 23.83 13.11 5.27
N GLU A 181 24.17 13.98 4.32
CA GLU A 181 23.17 14.73 3.54
C GLU A 181 22.34 13.79 2.67
N PHE A 182 22.96 12.82 2.03
CA PHE A 182 22.26 11.83 1.21
C PHE A 182 21.27 11.02 2.06
N GLN A 183 21.70 10.48 3.20
CA GLN A 183 20.82 9.75 4.10
C GLN A 183 19.68 10.63 4.67
N ASP A 184 19.96 11.89 5.02
CA ASP A 184 18.91 12.83 5.47
C ASP A 184 17.92 13.13 4.34
N ASN A 185 18.40 13.20 3.09
CA ASN A 185 17.53 13.36 1.92
C ASN A 185 16.57 12.18 1.78
N LEU A 186 17.06 10.94 1.87
CA LEU A 186 16.21 9.74 1.81
C LEU A 186 15.19 9.71 2.95
N ASN A 187 15.64 10.04 4.18
CA ASN A 187 14.77 10.07 5.36
C ASN A 187 13.62 11.09 5.23
N LYS A 188 13.86 12.24 4.58
CA LYS A 188 12.86 13.28 4.37
C LYS A 188 11.88 12.99 3.24
N LEU A 189 12.26 12.17 2.28
CA LEU A 189 11.37 11.72 1.20
C LEU A 189 10.59 10.46 1.58
N ALA A 190 10.96 9.79 2.67
CA ALA A 190 10.23 8.67 3.23
C ALA A 190 9.18 9.13 4.26
N SER A 191 8.09 8.37 4.40
CA SER A 191 7.06 8.63 5.42
C SER A 191 7.54 8.39 6.85
N VAL A 192 8.45 7.43 7.02
CA VAL A 192 9.16 7.12 8.27
C VAL A 192 10.59 6.68 7.95
N ASN A 193 11.53 6.87 8.86
CA ASN A 193 12.95 6.55 8.61
C ASN A 193 13.19 5.07 8.24
N SER A 194 12.37 4.15 8.73
CA SER A 194 12.47 2.72 8.37
C SER A 194 12.11 2.42 6.91
N ASN A 195 11.52 3.37 6.20
CA ASN A 195 11.19 3.29 4.78
C ASN A 195 12.26 3.96 3.88
N ALA A 196 13.33 4.48 4.47
CA ALA A 196 14.47 5.06 3.77
C ALA A 196 15.62 4.06 3.73
N PHE A 197 15.98 3.60 2.54
CA PHE A 197 16.96 2.54 2.33
C PHE A 197 18.15 3.10 1.55
N GLN A 198 19.28 3.34 2.24
CA GLN A 198 20.55 3.53 1.56
C GLN A 198 21.12 2.15 1.24
N VAL A 199 21.46 1.91 -0.01
CA VAL A 199 21.97 0.63 -0.52
C VAL A 199 23.30 0.82 -1.22
N SER A 200 24.08 -0.27 -1.33
CA SER A 200 25.46 -0.23 -1.83
C SER A 200 25.58 -0.75 -3.26
N ASN A 201 24.59 -1.43 -3.79
CA ASN A 201 24.61 -2.03 -5.11
C ASN A 201 23.20 -2.35 -5.63
N MET A 202 23.10 -2.63 -6.94
CA MET A 202 21.84 -2.90 -7.61
C MET A 202 21.15 -4.20 -7.15
N ASN A 203 21.87 -5.18 -6.60
CA ASN A 203 21.22 -6.36 -6.01
C ASN A 203 20.42 -6.01 -4.77
N GLU A 204 20.92 -5.11 -3.93
CA GLU A 204 20.18 -4.58 -2.79
C GLU A 204 18.99 -3.74 -3.24
N VAL A 205 19.12 -2.94 -4.31
CA VAL A 205 17.98 -2.22 -4.93
C VAL A 205 16.87 -3.19 -5.31
N LYS A 206 17.19 -4.26 -6.04
CA LYS A 206 16.22 -5.32 -6.44
C LYS A 206 15.53 -5.94 -5.23
N GLN A 207 16.29 -6.26 -4.19
CA GLN A 207 15.74 -6.80 -2.94
C GLN A 207 14.77 -5.83 -2.25
N ARG A 208 15.10 -4.51 -2.21
CA ARG A 208 14.23 -3.49 -1.61
C ARG A 208 12.95 -3.30 -2.43
N PHE A 209 13.04 -3.22 -3.74
CA PHE A 209 11.86 -3.17 -4.60
C PHE A 209 10.94 -4.38 -4.35
N LYS A 210 11.52 -5.59 -4.31
CA LYS A 210 10.74 -6.80 -4.01
C LYS A 210 10.06 -6.72 -2.63
N GLN A 211 10.79 -6.34 -1.57
CA GLN A 211 10.24 -6.21 -0.21
C GLN A 211 9.08 -5.19 -0.16
N ILE A 212 9.23 -4.07 -0.84
CA ILE A 212 8.17 -3.04 -0.92
C ILE A 212 6.96 -3.59 -1.67
N ALA A 213 7.16 -4.25 -2.82
CA ALA A 213 6.06 -4.85 -3.59
C ALA A 213 5.30 -5.89 -2.75
N ASP A 214 6.02 -6.79 -2.08
CA ASP A 214 5.45 -7.80 -1.19
C ASP A 214 4.66 -7.15 -0.03
N SER A 215 5.18 -6.07 0.56
CA SER A 215 4.49 -5.32 1.61
C SER A 215 3.20 -4.67 1.10
N LEU A 216 3.26 -4.00 -0.05
CA LEU A 216 2.08 -3.35 -0.64
C LEU A 216 1.01 -4.37 -1.01
N TYR A 217 1.41 -5.53 -1.51
CA TYR A 217 0.50 -6.63 -1.80
C TYR A 217 -0.13 -7.21 -0.52
N SER A 218 0.67 -7.57 0.47
CA SER A 218 0.19 -8.21 1.71
C SER A 218 -0.82 -7.34 2.45
N THR A 219 -0.68 -6.02 2.37
CA THR A 219 -1.61 -5.07 2.99
C THR A 219 -2.91 -4.88 2.21
N THR A 220 -2.95 -5.25 0.93
CA THR A 220 -4.17 -5.16 0.10
C THR A 220 -4.94 -6.47 0.02
N THR A 221 -4.32 -7.59 0.39
CA THR A 221 -4.95 -8.91 0.32
C THR A 221 -5.27 -9.42 1.71
N THR A 222 -6.54 -9.79 1.93
CA THR A 222 -7.00 -10.47 3.12
C THR A 222 -7.33 -11.91 2.76
N VAL A 223 -6.66 -12.86 3.39
CA VAL A 223 -6.99 -14.28 3.26
C VAL A 223 -7.94 -14.67 4.37
N ASN A 224 -9.17 -15.03 4.02
CA ASN A 224 -10.16 -15.53 4.96
C ASN A 224 -10.11 -17.05 5.01
N VAL A 225 -9.82 -17.59 6.19
CA VAL A 225 -9.92 -19.02 6.48
C VAL A 225 -11.27 -19.29 7.13
N LYS A 226 -12.09 -20.11 6.48
CA LYS A 226 -13.37 -20.56 7.01
C LYS A 226 -13.23 -21.97 7.54
N LEU A 227 -13.65 -22.18 8.79
CA LEU A 227 -13.62 -23.48 9.45
C LEU A 227 -15.01 -23.84 9.96
N ASP A 228 -15.44 -25.03 9.59
CA ASP A 228 -16.64 -25.64 10.13
C ASP A 228 -16.31 -26.35 11.42
N VAL A 229 -16.75 -25.79 12.54
CA VAL A 229 -16.46 -26.33 13.86
C VAL A 229 -17.66 -27.18 14.31
N PRO A 230 -17.45 -28.45 14.70
CA PRO A 230 -18.53 -29.32 15.13
C PRO A 230 -19.37 -28.69 16.25
N PRO A 231 -20.68 -28.70 16.17
CA PRO A 231 -21.54 -28.32 17.28
C PRO A 231 -21.45 -29.36 18.40
N GLY A 232 -21.52 -28.97 19.65
CA GLY A 232 -21.63 -29.94 20.73
C GLY A 232 -20.70 -29.74 21.92
N TYR A 233 -20.10 -28.57 22.05
CA TYR A 233 -19.35 -28.26 23.26
C TYR A 233 -20.25 -27.96 24.44
N ASP A 234 -19.87 -28.48 25.62
CA ASP A 234 -20.54 -28.17 26.88
C ASP A 234 -20.32 -26.72 27.29
N GLU A 235 -21.22 -26.21 28.12
CA GLU A 235 -21.07 -24.87 28.69
C GLU A 235 -19.72 -24.73 29.42
N GLY A 236 -19.07 -23.60 29.16
CA GLY A 236 -17.75 -23.31 29.73
C GLY A 236 -16.56 -23.87 28.97
N THR A 237 -16.79 -24.76 27.97
CA THR A 237 -15.71 -25.27 27.13
C THR A 237 -14.96 -24.10 26.43
N GLN A 238 -13.62 -24.16 26.52
CA GLN A 238 -12.73 -23.20 25.86
C GLN A 238 -12.01 -23.88 24.70
N ILE A 239 -12.01 -23.22 23.54
CA ILE A 239 -11.24 -23.65 22.35
C ILE A 239 -10.37 -22.52 21.82
N ARG A 240 -9.34 -22.90 21.06
CA ARG A 240 -8.52 -22.00 20.25
C ARG A 240 -8.05 -22.71 19.00
N PHE A 241 -7.60 -21.93 18.01
CA PHE A 241 -7.05 -22.45 16.77
C PHE A 241 -5.56 -22.09 16.63
N THR A 242 -4.80 -22.94 15.96
CA THR A 242 -3.47 -22.60 15.46
C THR A 242 -3.42 -22.82 13.96
N PHE A 243 -2.81 -21.89 13.25
CA PHE A 243 -2.70 -21.87 11.79
C PHE A 243 -1.22 -21.97 11.43
N ASP A 244 -0.82 -23.01 10.73
CA ASP A 244 0.53 -23.17 10.19
C ASP A 244 0.53 -22.67 8.75
N ILE A 245 1.12 -21.49 8.52
CA ILE A 245 1.19 -20.82 7.22
C ILE A 245 2.64 -20.82 6.75
N THR A 246 2.86 -21.17 5.49
CA THR A 246 4.17 -21.17 4.84
C THR A 246 4.16 -20.20 3.67
N ALA A 247 5.24 -19.47 3.46
CA ALA A 247 5.41 -18.66 2.27
C ALA A 247 5.57 -19.54 1.03
N SER A 248 4.82 -19.27 -0.04
CA SER A 248 4.98 -19.96 -1.30
C SER A 248 6.37 -19.70 -1.88
N GLY A 249 7.06 -20.77 -2.29
CA GLY A 249 8.41 -20.68 -2.81
C GLY A 249 9.53 -20.67 -1.75
N ASN A 250 9.20 -20.56 -0.46
CA ASN A 250 10.17 -20.69 0.63
C ASN A 250 9.62 -21.51 1.81
N PRO A 251 9.71 -22.85 1.75
CA PRO A 251 9.16 -23.73 2.80
C PRO A 251 9.80 -23.55 4.19
N GLU A 252 10.97 -22.93 4.26
CA GLU A 252 11.64 -22.65 5.54
C GLU A 252 11.02 -21.44 6.26
N GLN A 253 10.29 -20.59 5.53
CA GLN A 253 9.54 -19.48 6.11
C GLN A 253 8.15 -19.94 6.51
N SER A 254 8.04 -20.53 7.69
CA SER A 254 6.76 -20.91 8.27
C SER A 254 6.44 -20.04 9.47
N THR A 255 5.19 -19.66 9.60
CA THR A 255 4.69 -18.88 10.74
C THR A 255 3.48 -19.57 11.33
N ARG A 256 3.42 -19.60 12.66
CA ARG A 256 2.27 -20.11 13.39
C ARG A 256 1.48 -18.98 14.02
N TYR A 257 0.22 -18.89 13.66
CA TYR A 257 -0.73 -17.96 14.26
C TYR A 257 -1.62 -18.68 15.27
N ILE A 258 -1.96 -18.00 16.35
CA ILE A 258 -2.87 -18.51 17.39
C ILE A 258 -4.05 -17.57 17.48
N SER A 259 -5.25 -18.13 17.41
CA SER A 259 -6.50 -17.37 17.54
C SER A 259 -6.75 -16.89 18.97
N ALA A 260 -7.75 -16.05 19.11
CA ALA A 260 -8.40 -15.78 20.40
C ALA A 260 -8.90 -17.07 21.03
N ILE A 261 -9.19 -17.02 22.32
CA ILE A 261 -9.88 -18.08 23.05
C ILE A 261 -11.38 -17.83 22.95
N TYR A 262 -12.12 -18.82 22.53
CA TYR A 262 -13.57 -18.83 22.48
C TYR A 262 -14.13 -19.69 23.61
N LYS A 263 -15.24 -19.27 24.20
CA LYS A 263 -15.91 -19.97 25.30
C LYS A 263 -17.39 -20.14 24.99
N ARG A 264 -17.92 -21.33 25.21
CA ARG A 264 -19.35 -21.57 25.12
C ARG A 264 -20.07 -20.97 26.34
N THR A 265 -21.11 -20.20 26.07
CA THR A 265 -22.00 -19.65 27.11
C THR A 265 -23.38 -20.33 27.06
N SER A 266 -24.10 -20.33 28.18
CA SER A 266 -25.29 -21.15 28.46
C SER A 266 -26.46 -20.97 27.45
N ASN A 267 -26.51 -19.85 26.74
CA ASN A 267 -27.68 -19.52 25.90
C ASN A 267 -27.35 -19.54 24.39
N SER A 268 -26.20 -20.04 23.99
CA SER A 268 -25.76 -20.00 22.59
C SER A 268 -25.20 -21.36 22.18
N ARG A 269 -25.63 -21.84 21.00
CA ARG A 269 -24.95 -22.96 20.33
C ARG A 269 -23.56 -22.54 19.78
N VAL A 270 -23.23 -21.28 19.92
CA VAL A 270 -22.09 -20.59 19.38
C VAL A 270 -21.11 -20.25 20.48
N LEU A 271 -19.83 -20.44 20.22
CA LEU A 271 -18.75 -20.04 21.13
C LEU A 271 -18.52 -18.55 21.03
N ASP A 272 -18.58 -17.83 22.15
CA ASP A 272 -18.27 -16.42 22.21
C ASP A 272 -16.77 -16.20 22.45
N ARG A 273 -16.22 -15.20 21.76
CA ARG A 273 -14.84 -14.78 21.98
C ARG A 273 -14.68 -14.19 23.37
N ILE A 274 -13.78 -14.75 24.18
CA ILE A 274 -13.54 -14.27 25.55
C ILE A 274 -12.20 -13.55 25.71
N THR A 275 -11.19 -13.90 24.92
CA THR A 275 -9.89 -13.24 24.99
C THR A 275 -9.13 -13.44 23.70
N TYR A 276 -8.35 -12.42 23.34
CA TYR A 276 -7.37 -12.48 22.30
C TYR A 276 -5.98 -12.69 22.91
N ARG A 277 -5.30 -13.75 22.50
CA ARG A 277 -3.90 -13.95 22.83
C ARG A 277 -3.11 -14.12 21.53
N GLY A 278 -2.39 -13.07 21.18
CA GLY A 278 -1.37 -13.15 20.17
C GLY A 278 -0.07 -13.67 20.77
N LEU A 279 0.67 -14.47 20.02
CA LEU A 279 2.10 -14.59 20.23
C LEU A 279 2.73 -13.29 19.77
N SER A 280 3.78 -12.85 20.47
CA SER A 280 4.48 -11.59 20.18
C SER A 280 5.18 -11.54 18.82
N GLN A 281 5.20 -12.63 18.08
CA GLN A 281 5.77 -12.73 16.75
C GLN A 281 4.71 -13.21 15.76
N GLY A 282 4.41 -12.37 14.79
CA GLY A 282 3.60 -12.75 13.63
C GLY A 282 2.10 -12.81 13.84
N LEU A 283 1.55 -12.17 14.89
CA LEU A 283 0.13 -12.22 15.15
C LEU A 283 -0.57 -10.93 14.76
N THR A 284 -1.18 -10.97 13.60
CA THR A 284 -2.13 -9.98 13.14
C THR A 284 -3.46 -10.61 12.74
N SER A 285 -3.84 -11.74 13.35
CA SER A 285 -5.13 -12.33 13.04
C SER A 285 -6.24 -11.62 13.78
N ILE A 286 -7.20 -11.11 13.02
CA ILE A 286 -8.50 -10.65 13.51
C ILE A 286 -9.47 -11.81 13.28
N GLU A 287 -10.07 -12.35 14.32
CA GLU A 287 -11.05 -13.40 14.20
C GLU A 287 -12.46 -12.84 14.18
N SER A 288 -13.28 -13.37 13.32
CA SER A 288 -14.72 -13.15 13.33
C SER A 288 -15.48 -14.47 13.31
N PHE A 289 -16.64 -14.48 13.93
CA PHE A 289 -17.56 -15.60 13.86
C PHE A 289 -18.78 -15.19 13.05
N ASP A 290 -19.05 -15.94 11.99
CA ASP A 290 -20.25 -15.75 11.19
C ASP A 290 -21.41 -16.53 11.81
N LYS A 291 -22.23 -15.83 12.61
CA LYS A 291 -23.39 -16.41 13.31
C LYS A 291 -24.48 -16.90 12.37
N GLN A 292 -24.57 -16.36 11.17
CA GLN A 292 -25.63 -16.73 10.20
C GLN A 292 -25.32 -18.05 9.50
N ASN A 293 -24.05 -18.28 9.20
CA ASN A 293 -23.61 -19.43 8.42
C ASN A 293 -22.98 -20.56 9.28
N GLY A 294 -22.80 -20.35 10.57
CA GLY A 294 -22.36 -21.39 11.51
C GLY A 294 -20.88 -21.76 11.43
N PHE A 295 -20.02 -20.93 10.83
CA PHE A 295 -18.58 -21.19 10.76
C PHE A 295 -17.74 -20.04 11.31
N TYR A 296 -16.48 -20.35 11.67
CA TYR A 296 -15.49 -19.39 12.09
C TYR A 296 -14.76 -18.86 10.87
N ARG A 297 -14.61 -17.54 10.80
CA ARG A 297 -13.85 -16.84 9.78
C ARG A 297 -12.67 -16.13 10.41
N PHE A 298 -11.48 -16.37 9.88
CA PHE A 298 -10.23 -15.77 10.33
C PHE A 298 -9.62 -14.96 9.18
N PRO A 299 -9.80 -13.64 9.16
CA PRO A 299 -9.13 -12.78 8.19
C PRO A 299 -7.66 -12.58 8.61
N PHE A 300 -6.76 -12.85 7.69
CA PHE A 300 -5.32 -12.59 7.85
C PHE A 300 -4.95 -11.43 6.94
N GLU A 301 -4.44 -10.37 7.54
CA GLU A 301 -3.93 -9.18 6.87
C GLU A 301 -2.46 -8.98 7.25
N ASP A 302 -1.68 -8.35 6.38
CA ASP A 302 -0.27 -7.99 6.64
C ASP A 302 0.55 -9.17 7.18
N LEU A 303 0.46 -10.31 6.49
CA LEU A 303 1.18 -11.52 6.87
C LEU A 303 2.69 -11.30 6.79
N LYS A 304 3.41 -11.67 7.86
CA LYS A 304 4.86 -11.53 7.99
C LYS A 304 5.48 -12.85 8.45
N ASP A 305 6.73 -13.10 8.02
CA ASP A 305 7.53 -14.20 8.54
C ASP A 305 8.04 -13.93 9.97
N GLN A 306 8.80 -14.87 10.53
CA GLN A 306 9.36 -14.74 11.87
C GLN A 306 10.38 -13.59 12.00
N GLN A 307 10.96 -13.14 10.90
CA GLN A 307 11.88 -12.03 10.81
C GLN A 307 11.17 -10.69 10.58
N GLY A 308 9.84 -10.71 10.38
CA GLY A 308 9.02 -9.54 10.14
C GLY A 308 8.94 -9.12 8.66
N ASN A 309 9.46 -9.95 7.74
CA ASN A 309 9.33 -9.66 6.30
C ASN A 309 7.93 -9.99 5.81
N PRO A 310 7.35 -9.18 4.91
CA PRO A 310 6.04 -9.46 4.31
C PRO A 310 6.02 -10.78 3.54
N ILE A 311 4.90 -11.49 3.61
CA ILE A 311 4.65 -12.73 2.88
C ILE A 311 3.61 -12.46 1.80
N SER A 312 4.03 -12.47 0.53
CA SER A 312 3.17 -12.15 -0.63
C SER A 312 2.31 -13.32 -1.10
N GLN A 313 2.82 -14.52 -0.96
CA GLN A 313 2.11 -15.73 -1.33
C GLN A 313 2.17 -16.72 -0.19
N THR A 314 1.01 -17.20 0.24
CA THR A 314 0.92 -18.08 1.40
C THR A 314 0.27 -19.41 1.04
N SER A 315 0.76 -20.47 1.66
CA SER A 315 0.09 -21.77 1.72
C SER A 315 -0.31 -22.03 3.16
N LEU A 316 -1.60 -22.22 3.38
CA LEU A 316 -2.09 -22.69 4.66
C LEU A 316 -1.90 -24.22 4.70
N ASN A 317 -0.94 -24.69 5.53
CA ASN A 317 -0.62 -26.11 5.58
C ASN A 317 -1.62 -26.91 6.39
N ARG A 318 -2.02 -26.37 7.54
CA ARG A 318 -3.01 -26.98 8.42
C ARG A 318 -3.55 -25.97 9.43
N VAL A 319 -4.73 -26.31 9.98
CA VAL A 319 -5.29 -25.65 11.15
C VAL A 319 -5.55 -26.71 12.21
N LEU A 320 -5.13 -26.44 13.44
CA LEU A 320 -5.39 -27.30 14.59
C LEU A 320 -6.40 -26.64 15.51
N LEU A 321 -7.42 -27.39 15.87
CA LEU A 321 -8.36 -27.02 16.92
C LEU A 321 -7.89 -27.62 18.25
N TRP A 322 -7.80 -26.77 19.26
CA TRP A 322 -7.42 -27.14 20.60
C TRP A 322 -8.56 -26.89 21.56
N ARG A 323 -8.81 -27.83 22.44
CA ARG A 323 -9.74 -27.72 23.55
C ARG A 323 -8.98 -27.66 24.86
N LYS A 324 -9.44 -26.83 25.79
CA LYS A 324 -8.90 -26.80 27.16
C LYS A 324 -9.61 -27.84 27.99
N SER A 325 -8.86 -28.81 28.53
CA SER A 325 -9.37 -29.83 29.41
C SER A 325 -9.69 -29.27 30.82
N SER A 326 -10.39 -30.05 31.64
CA SER A 326 -10.78 -29.68 33.00
C SER A 326 -9.60 -29.37 33.95
N ASN A 327 -8.44 -29.96 33.68
CA ASN A 327 -7.18 -29.69 34.39
C ASN A 327 -6.42 -28.48 33.84
N GLY A 328 -6.98 -27.75 32.88
CA GLY A 328 -6.41 -26.52 32.35
C GLY A 328 -5.40 -26.70 31.21
N VAL A 329 -5.15 -27.92 30.77
CA VAL A 329 -4.21 -28.24 29.69
C VAL A 329 -4.91 -28.09 28.34
N TRP A 330 -4.19 -27.58 27.33
CA TRP A 330 -4.66 -27.51 25.94
C TRP A 330 -4.36 -28.83 25.24
N GLU A 331 -5.41 -29.52 24.80
CA GLU A 331 -5.35 -30.79 24.08
C GLU A 331 -5.77 -30.59 22.63
N LYS A 332 -5.03 -31.18 21.68
CA LYS A 332 -5.40 -31.17 20.28
C LYS A 332 -6.67 -32.02 20.09
N GLU A 333 -7.71 -31.41 19.53
CA GLU A 333 -8.98 -32.08 19.29
C GLU A 333 -9.14 -32.50 17.83
N THR A 334 -8.85 -31.57 16.92
CA THR A 334 -9.06 -31.81 15.49
C THR A 334 -7.95 -31.15 14.67
N GLU A 335 -7.63 -31.79 13.55
CA GLU A 335 -6.76 -31.22 12.52
C GLU A 335 -7.56 -31.05 11.22
N PHE A 336 -7.55 -29.84 10.69
CA PHE A 336 -8.16 -29.50 9.39
C PHE A 336 -7.08 -29.49 8.34
N ILE A 337 -7.31 -30.19 7.25
CA ILE A 337 -6.41 -30.26 6.10
C ILE A 337 -7.04 -29.46 4.93
N PRO A 338 -6.27 -28.69 4.15
CA PRO A 338 -6.80 -27.78 3.13
C PRO A 338 -7.78 -28.39 2.14
N ALA A 339 -7.57 -29.66 1.77
CA ALA A 339 -8.36 -30.28 0.70
C ALA A 339 -9.85 -30.54 1.01
N ASN A 340 -10.24 -30.61 2.29
CA ASN A 340 -11.59 -31.07 2.66
C ASN A 340 -12.33 -30.20 3.69
N SER A 341 -11.66 -29.30 4.37
CA SER A 341 -12.25 -28.62 5.55
C SER A 341 -11.91 -27.13 5.64
N ILE A 342 -11.09 -26.62 4.75
CA ILE A 342 -10.62 -25.24 4.78
C ILE A 342 -11.00 -24.57 3.46
N VAL A 343 -11.86 -23.57 3.55
CA VAL A 343 -12.18 -22.69 2.42
C VAL A 343 -11.39 -21.41 2.64
N THR A 344 -10.51 -21.08 1.71
CA THR A 344 -9.84 -19.80 1.66
C THR A 344 -10.53 -18.88 0.67
N GLU A 345 -10.93 -17.72 1.10
CA GLU A 345 -11.44 -16.66 0.25
C GLU A 345 -10.48 -15.49 0.31
N GLU A 346 -9.96 -15.07 -0.81
CA GLU A 346 -9.19 -13.84 -0.90
C GLU A 346 -10.14 -12.67 -1.13
N ASN A 347 -10.07 -11.68 -0.24
CA ASN A 347 -10.70 -10.39 -0.45
C ASN A 347 -9.61 -9.39 -0.79
N ARG A 348 -9.81 -8.69 -1.87
CA ARG A 348 -8.89 -7.64 -2.32
C ARG A 348 -9.43 -6.28 -1.93
N SER A 349 -8.52 -5.38 -1.67
CA SER A 349 -8.74 -3.95 -1.55
C SER A 349 -7.85 -3.25 -2.57
N SER A 350 -8.06 -1.96 -2.79
CA SER A 350 -7.24 -1.24 -3.74
C SER A 350 -6.03 -0.60 -3.09
N ALA A 351 -4.93 -0.52 -3.85
CA ALA A 351 -3.79 0.34 -3.58
C ALA A 351 -3.58 1.31 -4.74
N LEU A 352 -3.18 2.53 -4.41
CA LEU A 352 -2.84 3.59 -5.36
C LEU A 352 -1.35 3.89 -5.21
N ILE A 353 -0.55 3.66 -6.25
CA ILE A 353 0.92 3.63 -6.18
C ILE A 353 1.53 4.51 -7.27
N MET A 354 2.50 5.35 -6.90
CA MET A 354 3.42 5.99 -7.85
C MET A 354 4.83 5.44 -7.65
N LEU A 355 5.43 4.99 -8.74
CA LEU A 355 6.84 4.60 -8.82
C LEU A 355 7.62 5.73 -9.50
N VAL A 356 8.64 6.26 -8.82
CA VAL A 356 9.45 7.39 -9.27
C VAL A 356 10.89 6.90 -9.44
N LEU A 357 11.42 7.01 -10.67
CA LEU A 357 12.68 6.40 -11.07
C LEU A 357 13.67 7.45 -11.57
N ASP A 358 14.84 7.51 -10.97
CA ASP A 358 15.94 8.31 -11.42
C ASP A 358 16.44 7.85 -12.81
N CYS A 359 16.53 8.79 -13.72
CA CYS A 359 17.02 8.60 -15.10
C CYS A 359 18.18 9.54 -15.39
N THR A 360 19.10 9.67 -14.43
CA THR A 360 20.29 10.51 -14.61
C THR A 360 21.46 9.71 -15.14
N THR A 361 22.41 10.41 -15.79
CA THR A 361 23.61 9.77 -16.36
C THR A 361 24.60 9.31 -15.30
N SER A 362 24.46 9.73 -14.04
CA SER A 362 25.26 9.26 -12.91
C SER A 362 25.11 7.76 -12.65
N LEU A 363 23.94 7.19 -12.98
CA LEU A 363 23.71 5.74 -12.91
C LEU A 363 24.62 4.91 -13.84
N GLY A 364 25.14 5.49 -14.92
CA GLY A 364 26.03 4.76 -15.84
C GLY A 364 25.48 3.40 -16.26
N ASP A 365 26.24 2.34 -16.00
CA ASP A 365 25.84 0.96 -16.31
C ASP A 365 24.67 0.46 -15.46
N ASP A 366 24.49 0.98 -14.24
CA ASP A 366 23.41 0.62 -13.32
C ASP A 366 22.03 1.07 -13.82
N PHE A 367 21.97 1.98 -14.80
CA PHE A 367 20.69 2.41 -15.39
C PHE A 367 19.86 1.25 -15.95
N LYS A 368 20.50 0.31 -16.66
CA LYS A 368 19.81 -0.88 -17.19
C LYS A 368 19.37 -1.84 -16.09
N GLU A 369 20.17 -1.93 -15.03
CA GLU A 369 19.80 -2.76 -13.87
C GLU A 369 18.66 -2.16 -13.09
N MET A 370 18.61 -0.84 -12.94
CA MET A 370 17.45 -0.11 -12.39
C MET A 370 16.19 -0.38 -13.20
N GLN A 371 16.24 -0.27 -14.53
CA GLN A 371 15.11 -0.61 -15.39
C GLN A 371 14.64 -2.06 -15.18
N THR A 372 15.57 -2.99 -14.99
CA THR A 372 15.24 -4.40 -14.71
C THR A 372 14.59 -4.55 -13.35
N ALA A 373 15.14 -3.93 -12.31
CA ALA A 373 14.59 -3.96 -10.95
C ALA A 373 13.18 -3.35 -10.87
N ALA A 374 12.95 -2.25 -11.57
CA ALA A 374 11.63 -1.62 -11.68
C ALA A 374 10.60 -2.50 -12.40
N LYS A 375 11.01 -3.22 -13.47
CA LYS A 375 10.14 -4.18 -14.16
C LYS A 375 9.80 -5.37 -13.26
N GLU A 376 10.76 -5.89 -12.51
CA GLU A 376 10.54 -6.96 -11.52
C GLU A 376 9.57 -6.53 -10.40
N PHE A 377 9.68 -5.28 -9.93
CA PHE A 377 8.72 -4.69 -8.99
C PHE A 377 7.30 -4.71 -9.56
N ILE A 378 7.12 -4.24 -10.79
CA ILE A 378 5.81 -4.22 -11.46
C ILE A 378 5.27 -5.64 -11.65
N HIS A 379 6.13 -6.57 -12.09
CA HIS A 379 5.76 -7.97 -12.26
C HIS A 379 5.32 -8.62 -10.94
N THR A 380 6.04 -8.34 -9.84
CA THR A 380 5.67 -8.83 -8.51
C THR A 380 4.26 -8.34 -8.12
N LEU A 381 3.97 -7.05 -8.31
CA LEU A 381 2.65 -6.49 -8.05
C LEU A 381 1.57 -7.06 -8.99
N ALA A 382 1.87 -7.27 -10.27
CA ALA A 382 0.93 -7.80 -11.25
C ALA A 382 0.62 -9.28 -11.01
N SER A 383 1.63 -10.10 -10.73
CA SER A 383 1.49 -11.54 -10.44
C SER A 383 0.63 -11.80 -9.23
N SER A 384 0.57 -10.84 -8.35
CA SER A 384 -0.24 -10.87 -7.13
C SER A 384 -1.71 -10.51 -7.39
N ASN A 385 -2.04 -10.05 -8.58
CA ASN A 385 -3.39 -9.63 -9.00
C ASN A 385 -4.18 -10.72 -9.76
N HIS A 386 -3.63 -11.95 -9.86
CA HIS A 386 -4.27 -13.07 -10.58
C HIS A 386 -4.91 -14.07 -9.66
#